data_293abc29da9013f1eeccbf04bb389275
#
_entry.id   293abc29da9013f1eeccbf04bb389275
#
_cell.length_a   1.000
_cell.length_b   1.000
_cell.length_c   1.000
_cell.angle_alpha   90.00
_cell.angle_beta   90.00
_cell.angle_gamma   90.00
#
_symmetry.space_group_name_H-M   'P 1'
#
loop_
_entity.id
_entity.type
_entity.pdbx_description
1 polymer ?
#
loop_
_entity_poly.entity_id
_entity_poly.type
_entity_poly.pdbx_seq_one_letter_code
_entity_poly.pdbx_strand_id
1 'polypeptide(L)'
;MKRITLPNGRSLSQMAYGVWRLSEAADTSVNANLARIDACLAQGITTFDHADIYGDYRCEALFGEAIKARPALRDQIEIVTKTDIMLLSQQWPTTRVKHYDTTPAHVTASVER
;
A
#
# COMPACT_ATOMS: atom_id res chain seq x y z
N MET A 1 -9.60 17.90 -7.12
CA MET A 1 -8.18 17.45 -7.03
C MET A 1 -7.56 17.43 -8.42
N LYS A 2 -6.40 18.03 -8.58
CA LYS A 2 -5.63 18.00 -9.83
C LYS A 2 -5.05 16.58 -10.06
N ARG A 3 -4.97 16.14 -11.31
CA ARG A 3 -4.41 14.83 -11.68
C ARG A 3 -3.13 14.98 -12.48
N ILE A 4 -2.26 14.01 -12.36
CA ILE A 4 -0.99 13.89 -13.10
C ILE A 4 -1.14 12.70 -14.05
N THR A 5 -0.96 12.94 -15.35
CA THR A 5 -0.98 11.86 -16.35
C THR A 5 0.44 11.34 -16.57
N LEU A 6 0.60 10.03 -16.45
CA LEU A 6 1.85 9.33 -16.69
C LEU A 6 2.04 9.06 -18.22
N PRO A 7 3.29 8.83 -18.69
CA PRO A 7 3.55 8.55 -20.10
C PRO A 7 2.78 7.38 -20.71
N ASN A 8 2.37 6.41 -19.87
CA ASN A 8 1.57 5.25 -20.28
C ASN A 8 0.05 5.51 -20.32
N GLY A 9 -0.38 6.77 -20.17
CA GLY A 9 -1.78 7.17 -20.19
C GLY A 9 -2.53 6.99 -18.85
N ARG A 10 -1.94 6.36 -17.85
CA ARG A 10 -2.52 6.29 -16.50
C ARG A 10 -2.45 7.64 -15.81
N SER A 11 -3.38 7.91 -14.93
CA SER A 11 -3.36 9.15 -14.14
C SER A 11 -3.43 8.86 -12.65
N LEU A 12 -2.76 9.73 -11.88
CA LEU A 12 -2.73 9.70 -10.42
C LEU A 12 -3.31 11.01 -9.88
N SER A 13 -3.91 10.99 -8.69
CA SER A 13 -4.21 12.23 -8.00
C SER A 13 -2.91 12.93 -7.61
N GLN A 14 -2.87 14.26 -7.70
CA GLN A 14 -1.65 15.03 -7.41
C GLN A 14 -1.16 14.84 -5.97
N MET A 15 -2.09 14.62 -5.04
CA MET A 15 -1.78 14.20 -3.67
C MET A 15 -2.04 12.71 -3.54
N ALA A 16 -1.14 12.00 -2.86
CA ALA A 16 -1.30 10.60 -2.51
C ALA A 16 -1.41 10.43 -0.99
N TYR A 17 -2.22 9.48 -0.56
CA TYR A 17 -2.30 9.10 0.84
C TYR A 17 -1.30 7.97 1.11
N GLY A 18 -0.29 8.24 1.94
CA GLY A 18 0.70 7.25 2.34
C GLY A 18 0.20 6.39 3.50
N VAL A 19 0.34 5.08 3.38
CA VAL A 19 -0.11 4.13 4.41
C VAL A 19 1.01 3.64 5.32
N TRP A 20 2.17 4.27 5.31
CA TRP A 20 3.35 3.83 6.07
C TRP A 20 3.05 3.51 7.53
N ARG A 21 2.25 4.33 8.19
CA ARG A 21 1.93 4.17 9.62
C ARG A 21 0.54 3.58 9.88
N LEU A 22 -0.08 2.96 8.89
CA LEU A 22 -1.43 2.43 9.01
C LEU A 22 -1.55 1.41 10.15
N SER A 23 -0.54 0.56 10.34
CA SER A 23 -0.52 -0.45 11.41
C SER A 23 -0.33 0.13 12.82
N GLU A 24 0.08 1.41 12.93
CA GLU A 24 0.25 2.12 14.20
C GLU A 24 -0.99 2.94 14.59
N ALA A 25 -2.02 2.96 13.75
CA ALA A 25 -3.24 3.69 14.04
C ALA A 25 -3.96 3.09 15.26
N ALA A 26 -4.61 3.95 16.05
CA ALA A 26 -5.38 3.53 17.23
C ALA A 26 -6.49 2.52 16.89
N ASP A 27 -7.05 2.62 15.67
CA ASP A 27 -8.02 1.67 15.13
C ASP A 27 -7.58 1.25 13.72
N THR A 28 -7.24 -0.02 13.56
CA THR A 28 -6.85 -0.65 12.30
C THR A 28 -7.95 -1.53 11.71
N SER A 29 -9.17 -1.46 12.26
CA SER A 29 -10.31 -2.25 11.79
C SER A 29 -10.63 -1.95 10.32
N VAL A 30 -11.32 -2.88 9.66
CA VAL A 30 -11.82 -2.71 8.31
C VAL A 30 -12.66 -1.43 8.18
N ASN A 31 -13.56 -1.19 9.14
CA ASN A 31 -14.42 0.01 9.12
C ASN A 31 -13.62 1.31 9.25
N ALA A 32 -12.61 1.35 10.12
CA ALA A 32 -11.75 2.51 10.24
C ALA A 32 -10.93 2.76 8.96
N ASN A 33 -10.45 1.71 8.31
CA ASN A 33 -9.73 1.83 7.05
C ASN A 33 -10.65 2.27 5.91
N LEU A 34 -11.88 1.76 5.84
CA LEU A 34 -12.89 2.23 4.88
C LEU A 34 -13.19 3.72 5.10
N ALA A 35 -13.36 4.16 6.34
CA ALA A 35 -13.61 5.57 6.64
C ALA A 35 -12.44 6.49 6.21
N ARG A 36 -11.17 6.03 6.36
CA ARG A 36 -9.99 6.77 5.87
C ARG A 36 -9.99 6.88 4.34
N ILE A 37 -10.30 5.78 3.66
CA ILE A 37 -10.40 5.77 2.19
C ILE A 37 -11.51 6.73 1.73
N ASP A 38 -12.67 6.67 2.35
CA ASP A 38 -13.80 7.56 2.02
C ASP A 38 -13.45 9.04 2.24
N ALA A 39 -12.75 9.35 3.34
CA ALA A 39 -12.28 10.70 3.60
C ALA A 39 -11.29 11.20 2.51
N CYS A 40 -10.40 10.32 2.03
CA CYS A 40 -9.50 10.62 0.92
C CYS A 40 -10.29 10.86 -0.37
N LEU A 41 -11.21 9.96 -0.72
CA LEU A 41 -12.02 10.07 -1.92
C LEU A 41 -12.88 11.34 -1.92
N ALA A 42 -13.43 11.72 -0.76
CA ALA A 42 -14.20 12.97 -0.61
C ALA A 42 -13.37 14.23 -0.91
N GLN A 43 -12.05 14.17 -0.76
CA GLN A 43 -11.10 15.23 -1.14
C GLN A 43 -10.53 15.05 -2.56
N GLY A 44 -10.95 14.03 -3.28
CA GLY A 44 -10.44 13.68 -4.59
C GLY A 44 -9.05 13.05 -4.58
N ILE A 45 -8.59 12.57 -3.42
CA ILE A 45 -7.34 11.79 -3.29
C ILE A 45 -7.70 10.35 -3.62
N THR A 46 -7.24 9.87 -4.77
CA THR A 46 -7.51 8.51 -5.26
C THR A 46 -6.28 7.62 -5.26
N THR A 47 -5.10 8.20 -5.10
CA THR A 47 -3.83 7.48 -5.11
C THR A 47 -3.38 7.14 -3.70
N PHE A 48 -3.09 5.85 -3.46
CA PHE A 48 -2.62 5.31 -2.18
C PHE A 48 -1.22 4.76 -2.35
N ASP A 49 -0.28 5.28 -1.55
CA ASP A 49 1.14 4.94 -1.61
C ASP A 49 1.50 3.92 -0.54
N HIS A 50 1.89 2.75 -0.98
CA HIS A 50 2.30 1.60 -0.20
C HIS A 50 3.79 1.28 -0.36
N ALA A 51 4.29 0.42 0.49
CA ALA A 51 5.47 -0.42 0.29
C ALA A 51 5.25 -1.74 1.04
N ASP A 52 5.81 -2.82 0.53
CA ASP A 52 5.68 -4.14 1.15
C ASP A 52 6.16 -4.16 2.61
N ILE A 53 7.24 -3.42 2.92
CA ILE A 53 7.81 -3.34 4.28
C ILE A 53 6.99 -2.53 5.29
N TYR A 54 6.02 -1.75 4.86
CA TYR A 54 5.27 -0.86 5.76
C TYR A 54 4.58 -1.65 6.87
N GLY A 55 4.75 -1.14 8.11
CA GLY A 55 4.18 -1.77 9.30
C GLY A 55 4.70 -3.19 9.56
N ASP A 56 5.98 -3.43 9.29
CA ASP A 56 6.58 -4.77 9.35
C ASP A 56 5.81 -5.76 8.45
N TYR A 57 5.63 -5.37 7.19
CA TYR A 57 4.92 -6.15 6.15
C TYR A 57 3.42 -6.38 6.42
N ARG A 58 2.76 -5.50 7.19
CA ARG A 58 1.34 -5.66 7.54
C ARG A 58 0.40 -4.64 6.92
N CYS A 59 0.90 -3.46 6.50
CA CYS A 59 0.03 -2.38 6.05
C CYS A 59 -0.73 -2.73 4.77
N GLU A 60 -0.11 -3.44 3.82
CA GLU A 60 -0.81 -3.87 2.59
C GLU A 60 -1.97 -4.81 2.90
N ALA A 61 -1.77 -5.77 3.83
CA ALA A 61 -2.84 -6.68 4.24
C ALA A 61 -3.99 -5.93 4.92
N LEU A 62 -3.69 -5.00 5.84
CA LEU A 62 -4.71 -4.17 6.50
C LEU A 62 -5.54 -3.36 5.51
N PHE A 63 -4.89 -2.78 4.50
CA PHE A 63 -5.57 -2.04 3.44
C PHE A 63 -6.35 -2.98 2.51
N GLY A 64 -5.78 -4.13 2.19
CA GLY A 64 -6.40 -5.16 1.36
C GLY A 64 -7.70 -5.68 1.93
N GLU A 65 -7.80 -5.88 3.25
CA GLU A 65 -9.05 -6.28 3.91
C GLU A 65 -10.18 -5.25 3.73
N ALA A 66 -9.86 -3.96 3.70
CA ALA A 66 -10.86 -2.92 3.41
C ALA A 66 -11.34 -3.00 1.95
N ILE A 67 -10.45 -3.24 0.99
CA ILE A 67 -10.83 -3.43 -0.42
C ILE A 67 -11.66 -4.69 -0.59
N LYS A 68 -11.28 -5.78 0.07
CA LYS A 68 -12.03 -7.04 0.06
C LYS A 68 -13.45 -6.87 0.60
N ALA A 69 -13.63 -6.06 1.65
CA ALA A 69 -14.95 -5.77 2.20
C ALA A 69 -15.80 -4.88 1.28
N ARG A 70 -15.17 -4.06 0.43
CA ARG A 70 -15.85 -3.20 -0.55
C ARG A 70 -15.11 -3.21 -1.90
N PRO A 71 -15.30 -4.27 -2.71
CA PRO A 71 -14.55 -4.47 -3.96
C PRO A 71 -14.64 -3.33 -4.97
N ALA A 72 -15.77 -2.61 -5.00
CA ALA A 72 -15.97 -1.45 -5.87
C ALA A 72 -14.94 -0.32 -5.66
N LEU A 73 -14.23 -0.29 -4.54
CA LEU A 73 -13.12 0.64 -4.33
C LEU A 73 -12.01 0.45 -5.34
N ARG A 74 -11.77 -0.78 -5.80
CA ARG A 74 -10.65 -1.08 -6.71
C ARG A 74 -10.72 -0.29 -8.02
N ASP A 75 -11.94 0.05 -8.47
CA ASP A 75 -12.17 0.84 -9.67
C ASP A 75 -12.08 2.36 -9.44
N GLN A 76 -12.01 2.78 -8.17
CA GLN A 76 -12.01 4.18 -7.77
C GLN A 76 -10.64 4.69 -7.32
N ILE A 77 -9.69 3.78 -7.10
CA ILE A 77 -8.39 4.12 -6.54
C ILE A 77 -7.23 3.59 -7.37
N GLU A 78 -6.12 4.30 -7.32
CA GLU A 78 -4.83 3.85 -7.80
C GLU A 78 -3.96 3.42 -6.60
N ILE A 79 -3.39 2.23 -6.70
CA ILE A 79 -2.44 1.71 -5.70
C ILE A 79 -1.04 1.73 -6.31
N VAL A 80 -0.13 2.39 -5.62
CA VAL A 80 1.30 2.38 -5.91
C VAL A 80 1.98 1.64 -4.78
N THR A 81 2.83 0.68 -5.08
CA THR A 81 3.65 -0.01 -4.06
C THR A 81 5.10 -0.11 -4.50
N LYS A 82 5.96 -0.48 -3.57
CA LYS A 82 7.41 -0.58 -3.73
C LYS A 82 7.89 -1.84 -3.04
N THR A 83 8.94 -2.44 -3.60
CA THR A 83 9.66 -3.56 -2.99
C THR A 83 11.14 -3.43 -3.32
N ASP A 84 11.99 -3.90 -2.49
CA ASP A 84 13.42 -4.15 -2.63
C ASP A 84 14.15 -4.20 -1.28
N ILE A 85 13.56 -3.63 -0.24
CA ILE A 85 14.17 -3.62 1.09
C ILE A 85 13.80 -4.90 1.82
N MET A 86 14.81 -5.59 2.35
CA MET A 86 14.65 -6.71 3.27
C MET A 86 14.91 -6.23 4.69
N LEU A 87 13.88 -6.23 5.53
CA LEU A 87 13.99 -5.90 6.95
C LEU A 87 14.28 -7.15 7.80
N LEU A 88 14.86 -6.92 8.97
CA LEU A 88 14.87 -7.93 10.04
C LEU A 88 13.42 -8.03 10.55
N SER A 89 12.76 -9.14 10.23
CA SER A 89 11.35 -9.35 10.54
C SER A 89 11.04 -10.84 10.71
N GLN A 90 10.06 -11.15 11.57
CA GLN A 90 9.52 -12.50 11.68
C GLN A 90 8.81 -12.95 10.39
N GLN A 91 8.42 -12.02 9.54
CA GLN A 91 7.83 -12.31 8.23
C GLN A 91 8.86 -12.89 7.23
N TRP A 92 10.14 -12.55 7.44
CA TRP A 92 11.28 -13.03 6.66
C TRP A 92 12.38 -13.54 7.59
N PRO A 93 12.17 -14.69 8.27
CA PRO A 93 13.02 -15.14 9.38
C PRO A 93 14.45 -15.53 8.94
N THR A 94 14.70 -15.72 7.66
CA THR A 94 16.03 -15.99 7.10
C THR A 94 16.88 -14.73 6.90
N THR A 95 16.27 -13.55 6.94
CA THR A 95 16.99 -12.28 6.79
C THR A 95 17.84 -12.02 8.04
N ARG A 96 19.14 -11.86 7.86
CA ARG A 96 20.12 -11.67 8.94
C ARG A 96 20.57 -10.23 9.10
N VAL A 97 20.44 -9.44 8.05
CA VAL A 97 20.82 -8.02 8.02
C VAL A 97 19.89 -7.28 7.07
N LYS A 98 19.52 -6.04 7.42
CA LYS A 98 18.78 -5.17 6.51
C LYS A 98 19.59 -4.94 5.24
N HIS A 99 19.01 -5.24 4.10
CA HIS A 99 19.66 -5.07 2.80
C HIS A 99 18.64 -4.82 1.70
N TYR A 100 19.11 -4.51 0.49
CA TYR A 100 18.31 -4.41 -0.71
C TYR A 100 18.41 -5.71 -1.50
N ASP A 101 17.26 -6.21 -1.98
CA ASP A 101 17.18 -7.36 -2.87
C ASP A 101 16.28 -7.02 -4.06
N THR A 102 16.91 -6.74 -5.20
CA THR A 102 16.23 -6.39 -6.45
C THR A 102 16.20 -7.56 -7.44
N THR A 103 16.45 -8.77 -6.96
CA THR A 103 16.38 -9.96 -7.81
C THR A 103 14.96 -10.21 -8.30
N PRO A 104 14.78 -10.77 -9.52
CA PRO A 104 13.45 -11.16 -10.01
C PRO A 104 12.70 -12.08 -9.04
N ALA A 105 13.41 -12.99 -8.37
CA ALA A 105 12.82 -13.91 -7.40
C ALA A 105 12.21 -13.15 -6.20
N HIS A 106 12.91 -12.15 -5.66
CA HIS A 106 12.40 -11.34 -4.56
C HIS A 106 11.22 -10.48 -4.99
N VAL A 107 11.32 -9.81 -6.14
CA VAL A 107 10.24 -8.97 -6.68
C VAL A 107 8.96 -9.79 -6.88
N THR A 108 9.09 -10.98 -7.48
CA THR A 108 7.96 -11.90 -7.69
C THR A 108 7.34 -12.31 -6.34
N ALA A 109 8.16 -12.77 -5.39
CA ALA A 109 7.68 -13.18 -4.07
C ALA A 109 6.99 -12.04 -3.29
N SER A 110 7.47 -10.81 -3.45
CA SER A 110 6.85 -9.64 -2.84
C SER A 110 5.48 -9.31 -3.44
N VAL A 111 5.33 -9.46 -4.76
CA VAL A 111 4.06 -9.18 -5.47
C VAL A 111 3.00 -10.26 -5.18
N GLU A 112 3.42 -11.52 -5.03
CA GLU A 112 2.53 -12.66 -4.81
C GLU A 112 2.10 -12.84 -3.34
N ARG A 113 2.69 -12.08 -2.43
CA ARG A 113 2.43 -12.14 -0.99
C ARG A 113 1.10 -11.48 -0.61
#